data_4e6b5ca58c3f3b1d1ddc07d49f6d7a0e
#
_entry.id   4e6b5ca58c3f3b1d1ddc07d49f6d7a0e
#
_cell.length_a   1.000
_cell.length_b   1.000
_cell.length_c   1.000
_cell.angle_alpha   90.00
_cell.angle_beta   90.00
_cell.angle_gamma   90.00
#
_symmetry.space_group_name_H-M   'P 1'
#
loop_
_entity.id
_entity.type
_entity.pdbx_description
1 polymer ?
#
loop_
_entity_poly.entity_id
_entity_poly.type
_entity_poly.pdbx_seq_one_letter_code
_entity_poly.pdbx_strand_id
1 'polypeptide(L)'
;MDLATHKLVQNNGALIAVSGASRGGNIAQFGWKAPKPTRTEDLDIFMTKKFIPSLRKAFQDAGYEGKDDGAAAEHDSNLIVSVQGVIYPIFGDYSWDREARNVYYSGSGGDIALGALEALSYRKAKTPEAAEKILRRAIEIAIQHDIYSGGEIHTFVQEE
;
A
#
# COMPACT_ATOMS: atom_id res chain seq x y z
N MET A 1 -13.62 -16.78 5.29
CA MET A 1 -12.37 -17.53 4.99
C MET A 1 -11.20 -16.68 5.45
N ASP A 2 -10.41 -17.17 6.38
CA ASP A 2 -9.22 -16.46 6.84
C ASP A 2 -8.05 -16.81 5.90
N LEU A 3 -7.43 -15.78 5.32
CA LEU A 3 -6.30 -15.96 4.43
C LEU A 3 -5.01 -16.08 5.26
N ALA A 4 -4.17 -17.04 4.94
CA ALA A 4 -2.86 -17.20 5.59
C ALA A 4 -1.81 -16.18 5.12
N THR A 5 -2.09 -15.47 4.03
CA THR A 5 -1.22 -14.43 3.47
C THR A 5 -1.68 -13.05 3.88
N HIS A 6 -0.74 -12.21 4.34
CA HIS A 6 -1.03 -10.84 4.70
C HIS A 6 -1.14 -9.95 3.47
N LYS A 7 -2.07 -8.99 3.51
CA LYS A 7 -2.17 -7.94 2.46
C LYS A 7 -1.11 -6.85 2.61
N LEU A 8 -0.35 -6.88 3.69
CA LEU A 8 0.73 -5.93 3.98
C LEU A 8 1.99 -6.72 4.33
N VAL A 9 3.07 -6.48 3.61
CA VAL A 9 4.37 -7.10 3.86
C VAL A 9 5.49 -6.09 3.74
N GLN A 10 6.63 -6.42 4.35
CA GLN A 10 7.88 -5.69 4.17
C GLN A 10 8.70 -6.34 3.05
N ASN A 11 9.11 -5.55 2.06
CA ASN A 11 9.96 -5.97 0.95
C ASN A 11 11.14 -5.02 0.81
N ASN A 12 12.32 -5.47 1.24
CA ASN A 12 13.58 -4.72 1.17
C ASN A 12 13.53 -3.29 1.74
N GLY A 13 12.83 -3.10 2.86
CA GLY A 13 12.66 -1.81 3.53
C GLY A 13 11.43 -1.00 3.10
N ALA A 14 10.77 -1.35 2.01
CA ALA A 14 9.46 -0.83 1.66
C ALA A 14 8.36 -1.64 2.37
N LEU A 15 7.32 -0.97 2.89
CA LEU A 15 6.06 -1.63 3.25
C LEU A 15 5.14 -1.59 2.04
N ILE A 16 4.58 -2.73 1.66
CA ILE A 16 3.70 -2.86 0.49
C ILE A 16 2.37 -3.46 0.92
N ALA A 17 1.32 -2.66 0.84
CA ALA A 17 -0.06 -3.09 1.03
C ALA A 17 -0.77 -3.24 -0.32
N VAL A 18 -1.68 -4.19 -0.42
CA VAL A 18 -2.38 -4.54 -1.66
C VAL A 18 -3.87 -4.68 -1.44
N SER A 19 -4.65 -4.15 -2.39
CA SER A 19 -6.06 -4.48 -2.58
C SER A 19 -6.38 -4.72 -4.06
N GLY A 20 -7.56 -5.24 -4.36
CA GLY A 20 -7.93 -5.62 -5.73
C GLY A 20 -7.39 -7.01 -6.10
N ALA A 21 -6.83 -7.17 -7.30
CA ALA A 21 -6.38 -8.45 -7.79
C ALA A 21 -5.20 -9.03 -6.99
N SER A 22 -5.40 -10.19 -6.38
CA SER A 22 -4.42 -10.83 -5.49
C SER A 22 -3.10 -11.17 -6.19
N ARG A 23 -3.13 -11.46 -7.50
CA ARG A 23 -1.93 -11.84 -8.25
C ARG A 23 -0.89 -10.74 -8.29
N GLY A 24 -1.30 -9.49 -8.54
CA GLY A 24 -0.39 -8.34 -8.49
C GLY A 24 0.22 -8.17 -7.10
N GLY A 25 -0.57 -8.40 -6.05
CA GLY A 25 -0.09 -8.42 -4.68
C GLY A 25 0.99 -9.47 -4.44
N ASN A 26 0.75 -10.69 -4.88
CA ASN A 26 1.72 -11.78 -4.73
C ASN A 26 3.05 -11.47 -5.43
N ILE A 27 2.99 -10.88 -6.62
CA ILE A 27 4.20 -10.47 -7.36
C ILE A 27 4.92 -9.34 -6.62
N ALA A 28 4.21 -8.28 -6.25
CA ALA A 28 4.79 -7.11 -5.59
C ALA A 28 5.39 -7.46 -4.21
N GLN A 29 4.80 -8.44 -3.52
CA GLN A 29 5.22 -8.82 -2.17
C GLN A 29 6.29 -9.90 -2.15
N PHE A 30 6.23 -10.89 -3.05
CA PHE A 30 7.05 -12.10 -2.98
C PHE A 30 7.80 -12.42 -4.28
N GLY A 31 7.33 -11.99 -5.43
CA GLY A 31 7.88 -12.32 -6.74
C GLY A 31 9.03 -11.41 -7.19
N TRP A 32 9.43 -10.45 -6.38
CA TRP A 32 10.36 -9.39 -6.74
C TRP A 32 11.05 -8.83 -5.49
N LYS A 33 12.25 -8.29 -5.66
CA LYS A 33 12.95 -7.54 -4.61
C LYS A 33 12.84 -6.05 -4.90
N ALA A 34 12.16 -5.31 -4.04
CA ALA A 34 11.99 -3.87 -4.19
C ALA A 34 13.35 -3.15 -4.19
N PRO A 35 13.54 -2.16 -5.07
CA PRO A 35 14.68 -1.25 -4.95
C PRO A 35 14.65 -0.52 -3.60
N LYS A 36 15.82 -0.18 -3.08
CA LYS A 36 15.96 0.59 -1.84
C LYS A 36 16.62 1.93 -2.16
N PRO A 37 16.04 3.07 -1.73
CA PRO A 37 16.68 4.36 -1.91
C PRO A 37 17.86 4.52 -0.95
N THR A 38 18.78 5.39 -1.30
CA THR A 38 19.78 5.87 -0.35
C THR A 38 19.16 6.86 0.64
N ARG A 39 19.83 7.16 1.76
CA ARG A 39 19.31 8.08 2.78
C ARG A 39 19.06 9.52 2.27
N THR A 40 19.79 9.93 1.26
CA THR A 40 19.76 11.31 0.72
C THR A 40 19.09 11.40 -0.63
N GLU A 41 18.55 10.30 -1.15
CA GLU A 41 17.88 10.27 -2.44
C GLU A 41 16.51 10.94 -2.35
N ASP A 42 16.19 11.79 -3.35
CA ASP A 42 14.84 12.32 -3.50
C ASP A 42 13.87 11.18 -3.79
N LEU A 43 12.89 10.99 -2.92
CA LEU A 43 11.99 9.84 -2.98
C LEU A 43 11.05 9.89 -4.20
N ASP A 44 10.64 11.07 -4.67
CA ASP A 44 9.77 11.20 -5.84
C ASP A 44 10.54 10.84 -7.11
N ILE A 45 11.80 11.25 -7.18
CA ILE A 45 12.71 10.84 -8.25
C ILE A 45 12.99 9.33 -8.18
N PHE A 46 13.22 8.80 -6.99
CA PHE A 46 13.41 7.38 -6.77
C PHE A 46 12.19 6.56 -7.21
N MET A 47 10.98 6.95 -6.80
CA MET A 47 9.75 6.28 -7.21
C MET A 47 9.64 6.27 -8.74
N THR A 48 9.81 7.42 -9.39
CA THR A 48 9.65 7.55 -10.84
C THR A 48 10.70 6.79 -11.63
N LYS A 49 11.97 6.85 -11.22
CA LYS A 49 13.10 6.34 -12.04
C LYS A 49 13.56 4.94 -11.68
N LYS A 50 13.26 4.47 -10.47
CA LYS A 50 13.77 3.17 -9.99
C LYS A 50 12.65 2.23 -9.54
N PHE A 51 11.79 2.67 -8.61
CA PHE A 51 10.79 1.79 -8.00
C PHE A 51 9.75 1.34 -9.02
N ILE A 52 9.05 2.29 -9.65
CA ILE A 52 7.99 1.99 -10.63
C ILE A 52 8.51 1.19 -11.84
N PRO A 53 9.61 1.56 -12.50
CA PRO A 53 10.13 0.76 -13.60
C PRO A 53 10.51 -0.67 -13.20
N SER A 54 11.04 -0.86 -12.00
CA SER A 54 11.39 -2.18 -11.47
C SER A 54 10.15 -3.02 -11.14
N LEU A 55 9.12 -2.42 -10.54
CA LEU A 55 7.84 -3.05 -10.28
C LEU A 55 7.14 -3.46 -11.58
N ARG A 56 7.08 -2.56 -12.55
CA ARG A 56 6.50 -2.84 -13.87
C ARG A 56 7.20 -4.00 -14.55
N LYS A 57 8.53 -4.01 -14.52
CA LYS A 57 9.30 -5.15 -15.07
C LYS A 57 8.91 -6.47 -14.40
N ALA A 58 8.74 -6.49 -13.08
CA ALA A 58 8.31 -7.69 -12.37
C ALA A 58 6.92 -8.16 -12.82
N PHE A 59 5.99 -7.24 -13.06
CA PHE A 59 4.66 -7.55 -13.58
C PHE A 59 4.72 -8.07 -15.02
N GLN A 60 5.53 -7.47 -15.87
CA GLN A 60 5.76 -7.93 -17.25
C GLN A 60 6.37 -9.32 -17.29
N ASP A 61 7.42 -9.57 -16.52
CA ASP A 61 8.11 -10.86 -16.44
C ASP A 61 7.15 -11.97 -15.95
N ALA A 62 6.19 -11.62 -15.08
CA ALA A 62 5.15 -12.54 -14.60
C ALA A 62 3.94 -12.66 -15.55
N GLY A 63 3.91 -11.94 -16.67
CA GLY A 63 2.78 -11.92 -17.60
C GLY A 63 1.50 -11.37 -16.97
N TYR A 64 1.63 -10.39 -16.08
CA TYR A 64 0.49 -9.80 -15.36
C TYR A 64 0.07 -8.45 -15.93
N GLU A 65 0.93 -7.75 -16.62
CA GLU A 65 0.60 -6.49 -17.29
C GLU A 65 -0.35 -6.74 -18.47
N GLY A 66 -1.47 -6.01 -18.50
CA GLY A 66 -2.40 -6.03 -19.63
C GLY A 66 -1.72 -5.44 -20.88
N LYS A 67 -1.92 -6.08 -22.01
CA LYS A 67 -1.51 -5.56 -23.32
C LYS A 67 -2.77 -5.14 -24.05
N ASP A 68 -2.97 -3.84 -24.16
CA ASP A 68 -3.95 -3.29 -25.09
C ASP A 68 -3.19 -2.57 -26.20
N ASP A 69 -3.50 -2.88 -27.45
CA ASP A 69 -2.84 -2.30 -28.62
C ASP A 69 -3.08 -0.78 -28.65
N GLY A 70 -2.10 -0.02 -28.17
CA GLY A 70 -2.09 1.45 -28.17
C GLY A 70 -2.58 2.13 -26.90
N ALA A 71 -3.00 1.40 -25.88
CA ALA A 71 -3.30 1.94 -24.55
C ALA A 71 -2.07 1.99 -23.66
N ALA A 72 -2.14 2.78 -22.59
CA ALA A 72 -1.14 2.75 -21.52
C ALA A 72 -1.12 1.36 -20.87
N ALA A 73 0.04 0.91 -20.43
CA ALA A 73 0.16 -0.33 -19.68
C ALA A 73 -0.62 -0.25 -18.36
N GLU A 74 -1.40 -1.27 -18.04
CA GLU A 74 -2.26 -1.28 -16.86
C GLU A 74 -2.18 -2.62 -16.11
N HIS A 75 -2.48 -2.57 -14.81
CA HIS A 75 -2.68 -3.72 -13.94
C HIS A 75 -3.88 -3.52 -13.02
N ASP A 76 -4.49 -4.61 -12.56
CA ASP A 76 -5.74 -4.60 -11.77
C ASP A 76 -5.54 -4.52 -10.25
N SER A 77 -4.35 -4.16 -9.79
CA SER A 77 -4.06 -4.06 -8.36
C SER A 77 -3.92 -2.62 -7.91
N ASN A 78 -4.41 -2.33 -6.71
CA ASN A 78 -4.12 -1.09 -6.02
C ASN A 78 -3.04 -1.36 -4.96
N LEU A 79 -1.96 -0.60 -5.03
CA LEU A 79 -0.84 -0.73 -4.12
C LEU A 79 -0.70 0.52 -3.28
N ILE A 80 -0.40 0.34 -2.00
CA ILE A 80 0.07 1.42 -1.12
C ILE A 80 1.48 1.03 -0.69
N VAL A 81 2.43 1.88 -1.02
CA VAL A 81 3.85 1.64 -0.72
C VAL A 81 4.33 2.71 0.24
N SER A 82 4.95 2.30 1.35
CA SER A 82 5.67 3.22 2.23
C SER A 82 7.17 3.03 2.07
N VAL A 83 7.87 4.11 1.77
CA VAL A 83 9.33 4.15 1.63
C VAL A 83 9.86 5.25 2.54
N GLN A 84 10.73 4.91 3.50
CA GLN A 84 11.29 5.86 4.47
C GLN A 84 10.21 6.75 5.13
N GLY A 85 9.06 6.16 5.48
CA GLY A 85 7.94 6.85 6.14
C GLY A 85 7.06 7.70 5.22
N VAL A 86 7.32 7.75 3.91
CA VAL A 86 6.48 8.45 2.93
C VAL A 86 5.58 7.46 2.21
N ILE A 87 4.28 7.76 2.16
CA ILE A 87 3.27 6.89 1.58
C ILE A 87 2.99 7.31 0.13
N TYR A 88 3.08 6.32 -0.76
CA TYR A 88 2.82 6.41 -2.18
C TYR A 88 1.71 5.42 -2.58
N PRO A 89 0.50 5.86 -2.87
CA PRO A 89 -0.45 5.07 -3.64
C PRO A 89 0.08 4.88 -5.07
N ILE A 90 0.00 3.66 -5.58
CA ILE A 90 0.34 3.32 -6.96
C ILE A 90 -0.92 2.79 -7.62
N PHE A 91 -1.30 3.42 -8.72
CA PHE A 91 -2.52 3.12 -9.45
C PHE A 91 -2.28 2.11 -10.57
N GLY A 92 -3.37 1.64 -11.19
CA GLY A 92 -3.33 0.61 -12.22
C GLY A 92 -2.48 0.97 -13.45
N ASP A 93 -2.35 2.24 -13.79
CA ASP A 93 -1.53 2.76 -14.89
C ASP A 93 -0.06 3.02 -14.50
N TYR A 94 0.38 2.53 -13.35
CA TYR A 94 1.70 2.79 -12.74
C TYR A 94 1.95 4.25 -12.35
N SER A 95 0.95 5.10 -12.40
CA SER A 95 1.06 6.42 -11.78
C SER A 95 1.10 6.30 -10.26
N TRP A 96 1.68 7.28 -9.62
CA TRP A 96 1.71 7.39 -8.17
C TRP A 96 1.40 8.83 -7.74
N ASP A 97 1.00 9.00 -6.51
CA ASP A 97 0.78 10.29 -5.89
C ASP A 97 1.29 10.29 -4.45
N ARG A 98 1.25 11.43 -3.81
CA ARG A 98 1.51 11.59 -2.37
C ARG A 98 0.36 12.34 -1.74
N GLU A 99 -0.21 11.74 -0.71
CA GLU A 99 -1.23 12.45 0.06
C GLU A 99 -0.55 13.39 1.09
N ALA A 100 -0.92 14.67 1.06
CA ALA A 100 -0.28 15.71 1.87
C ALA A 100 -0.30 15.45 3.38
N ARG A 101 -1.28 14.68 3.86
CA ARG A 101 -1.40 14.31 5.28
C ARG A 101 -0.65 13.02 5.61
N ASN A 102 -0.04 12.39 4.62
CA ASN A 102 0.63 11.09 4.71
C ASN A 102 -0.27 10.00 5.31
N VAL A 103 -1.53 9.99 4.92
CA VAL A 103 -2.53 8.98 5.26
C VAL A 103 -3.22 8.53 3.99
N TYR A 104 -3.24 7.24 3.74
CA TYR A 104 -3.90 6.69 2.57
C TYR A 104 -4.62 5.39 2.91
N TYR A 105 -5.65 5.07 2.15
CA TYR A 105 -6.43 3.86 2.31
C TYR A 105 -6.72 3.20 0.96
N SER A 106 -7.04 1.93 0.99
CA SER A 106 -7.49 1.17 -0.18
C SER A 106 -8.42 0.04 0.27
N GLY A 107 -9.38 -0.28 -0.59
CA GLY A 107 -10.41 -1.28 -0.31
C GLY A 107 -11.77 -0.66 0.04
N SER A 108 -12.81 -1.50 0.06
CA SER A 108 -14.21 -1.08 0.23
C SER A 108 -14.50 -0.36 1.55
N GLY A 109 -13.87 -0.79 2.65
CA GLY A 109 -14.02 -0.15 3.96
C GLY A 109 -13.17 1.11 4.16
N GLY A 110 -12.43 1.56 3.14
CA GLY A 110 -11.44 2.62 3.26
C GLY A 110 -12.00 3.97 3.68
N ASP A 111 -13.12 4.41 3.09
CA ASP A 111 -13.77 5.68 3.46
C ASP A 111 -14.27 5.67 4.90
N ILE A 112 -14.77 4.53 5.37
CA ILE A 112 -15.22 4.35 6.75
C ILE A 112 -14.02 4.44 7.70
N ALA A 113 -12.93 3.76 7.36
CA ALA A 113 -11.69 3.80 8.15
C ALA A 113 -11.10 5.22 8.21
N LEU A 114 -11.07 5.95 7.10
CA LEU A 114 -10.60 7.34 7.06
C LEU A 114 -11.47 8.25 7.92
N GLY A 115 -12.79 8.16 7.81
CA GLY A 115 -13.73 8.91 8.66
C GLY A 115 -13.52 8.63 10.14
N ALA A 116 -13.31 7.35 10.50
CA ALA A 116 -13.00 6.95 11.87
C ALA A 116 -11.65 7.51 12.35
N LEU A 117 -10.60 7.49 11.52
CA LEU A 117 -9.29 8.08 11.84
C LEU A 117 -9.40 9.58 12.17
N GLU A 118 -10.13 10.33 11.36
CA GLU A 118 -10.36 11.76 11.60
C GLU A 118 -11.13 11.99 12.91
N ALA A 119 -12.19 11.22 13.16
CA ALA A 119 -12.97 11.29 14.41
C ALA A 119 -12.13 10.93 15.65
N LEU A 120 -11.21 9.98 15.52
CA LEU A 120 -10.28 9.57 16.57
C LEU A 120 -9.07 10.51 16.72
N SER A 121 -9.02 11.58 15.94
CA SER A 121 -7.93 12.59 16.01
C SER A 121 -6.54 11.98 15.82
N TYR A 122 -6.34 11.13 14.81
CA TYR A 122 -5.09 10.40 14.55
C TYR A 122 -3.84 11.28 14.57
N ARG A 123 -3.95 12.56 14.16
CA ARG A 123 -2.84 13.53 14.15
C ARG A 123 -2.29 13.86 15.54
N LYS A 124 -3.02 13.51 16.61
CA LYS A 124 -2.57 13.68 17.99
C LYS A 124 -1.70 12.52 18.48
N ALA A 125 -1.63 11.41 17.74
CA ALA A 125 -0.72 10.32 18.05
C ALA A 125 0.74 10.80 17.95
N LYS A 126 1.51 10.62 19.03
CA LYS A 126 2.91 11.06 19.10
C LYS A 126 3.89 9.88 19.18
N THR A 127 3.37 8.68 19.31
CA THR A 127 4.17 7.44 19.35
C THR A 127 3.58 6.40 18.40
N PRO A 128 4.41 5.46 17.91
CA PRO A 128 3.92 4.36 17.08
C PRO A 128 2.79 3.56 17.74
N GLU A 129 2.87 3.32 19.05
CA GLU A 129 1.86 2.56 19.80
C GLU A 129 0.53 3.30 19.86
N ALA A 130 0.56 4.64 20.03
CA ALA A 130 -0.65 5.46 20.00
C ALA A 130 -1.27 5.48 18.60
N ALA A 131 -0.46 5.56 17.57
CA ALA A 131 -0.91 5.51 16.18
C ALA A 131 -1.51 4.13 15.85
N GLU A 132 -0.85 3.04 16.25
CA GLU A 132 -1.35 1.69 16.05
C GLU A 132 -2.72 1.49 16.70
N LYS A 133 -2.90 1.92 17.95
CA LYS A 133 -4.18 1.81 18.66
C LYS A 133 -5.32 2.52 17.92
N ILE A 134 -5.04 3.71 17.39
CA ILE A 134 -6.01 4.49 16.61
C ILE A 134 -6.32 3.80 15.28
N LEU A 135 -5.29 3.32 14.56
CA LEU A 135 -5.46 2.58 13.31
C LEU A 135 -6.30 1.31 13.50
N ARG A 136 -5.99 0.51 14.52
CA ARG A 136 -6.77 -0.70 14.84
C ARG A 136 -8.22 -0.36 15.08
N ARG A 137 -8.49 0.67 15.89
CA ARG A 137 -9.87 1.08 16.17
C ARG A 137 -10.61 1.56 14.91
N ALA A 138 -9.96 2.30 14.03
CA ALA A 138 -10.55 2.73 12.76
C ALA A 138 -10.87 1.53 11.84
N ILE A 139 -9.99 0.54 11.76
CA ILE A 139 -10.24 -0.68 10.99
C ILE A 139 -11.36 -1.52 11.62
N GLU A 140 -11.43 -1.65 12.95
CA GLU A 140 -12.54 -2.33 13.63
C GLU A 140 -13.89 -1.69 13.28
N ILE A 141 -13.95 -0.36 13.24
CA ILE A 141 -15.16 0.36 12.83
C ILE A 141 -15.49 0.07 11.37
N ALA A 142 -14.50 0.08 10.47
CA ALA A 142 -14.74 -0.28 9.08
C ALA A 142 -15.27 -1.71 8.92
N ILE A 143 -14.70 -2.69 9.65
CA ILE A 143 -15.15 -4.09 9.65
C ILE A 143 -16.61 -4.22 10.11
N GLN A 144 -17.07 -3.39 11.05
CA GLN A 144 -18.44 -3.43 11.54
C GLN A 144 -19.46 -2.92 10.52
N HIS A 145 -19.05 -2.09 9.57
CA HIS A 145 -19.93 -1.37 8.67
C HIS A 145 -19.74 -1.70 7.19
N ASP A 146 -18.65 -2.39 6.83
CA ASP A 146 -18.37 -2.86 5.46
C ASP A 146 -18.41 -4.38 5.41
N ILE A 147 -19.35 -4.92 4.65
CA ILE A 147 -19.57 -6.38 4.52
C ILE A 147 -18.42 -7.13 3.84
N TYR A 148 -17.54 -6.42 3.14
CA TYR A 148 -16.38 -7.00 2.47
C TYR A 148 -15.08 -6.89 3.30
N SER A 149 -15.14 -6.20 4.43
CA SER A 149 -14.01 -6.06 5.35
C SER A 149 -14.15 -7.03 6.53
N GLY A 150 -13.07 -7.70 6.91
CA GLY A 150 -13.07 -8.64 8.03
C GLY A 150 -11.74 -9.35 8.21
N GLY A 151 -11.70 -10.27 9.17
CA GLY A 151 -10.52 -11.05 9.52
C GLY A 151 -9.63 -10.39 10.57
N GLU A 152 -8.43 -10.93 10.73
CA GLU A 152 -7.44 -10.41 11.68
C GLU A 152 -6.83 -9.10 11.19
N ILE A 153 -6.63 -8.15 12.11
CA ILE A 153 -6.01 -6.86 11.81
C ILE A 153 -4.50 -6.97 12.03
N HIS A 154 -3.74 -6.76 10.97
CA HIS A 154 -2.29 -6.72 11.00
C HIS A 154 -1.79 -5.27 10.91
N THR A 155 -0.80 -4.94 11.72
CA THR A 155 -0.14 -3.63 11.74
C THR A 155 1.37 -3.81 11.64
N PHE A 156 2.02 -2.88 10.97
CA PHE A 156 3.47 -2.84 10.83
C PHE A 156 3.97 -1.44 11.11
N VAL A 157 5.07 -1.34 11.82
CA VAL A 157 5.83 -0.11 12.01
C VAL A 157 7.04 -0.18 11.08
N GLN A 158 7.20 0.82 10.22
CA GLN A 158 8.37 0.91 9.38
C GLN A 158 9.56 1.39 10.22
N GLU A 159 10.59 0.56 10.31
CA GLU A 159 11.86 0.94 10.92
C GLU A 159 12.68 1.77 9.93
N GLU A 160 13.38 2.80 10.44
CA GLU A 160 14.24 3.69 9.65
C GLU A 160 15.52 3.00 9.14
#